data_6c256c792c7ce1723268f4fbb65f0b46
#
_entry.id   6c256c792c7ce1723268f4fbb65f0b46
#
_cell.length_a   1.000
_cell.length_b   1.000
_cell.length_c   1.000
_cell.angle_alpha   90.00
_cell.angle_beta   90.00
_cell.angle_gamma   90.00
#
_symmetry.space_group_name_H-M   'P 1'
#
loop_
_entity.id
_entity.type
_entity.pdbx_description
1 polymer ?
#
loop_
_entity_poly.entity_id
_entity_poly.type
_entity_poly.pdbx_seq_one_letter_code
_entity_poly.pdbx_strand_id
1 'polypeptide(L)'
;MLTKIGLDLGYANITLSDATAEIYREPSIALVRKTPKIGQSRIVAVGNSAMSADSTTDDCMLVRPFKNGMFFDHQLTEEVIMTALAPVRGKGGLRLVIGVPSDILTKQEKDLFGMLEKAGVDTAFSVSRAVAAVVGAGYSPSISAVSVNVGGMSTEVAVLHNGAVLYSNRTTIGGEDFDRAVKQYVLEQGDVNISLMVARAIKERLGAVWKGKPNDSIDIEGTLALTGNKIRMNIATEDIVGVFEKPIQQLINAIVDALKQVPSNAVEAVLENGIILTGGASELYGLDILLSRVLGISVTRPEHAIDCVAKGLSRINGFIPQKSRGGKNITSQLSALYINAKK
;
A
#
# COMPACT_ATOMS: atom_id res chain seq x y z
N MET A 1 -20.15 23.10 -3.08
CA MET A 1 -18.70 23.12 -3.38
C MET A 1 -18.28 21.69 -3.72
N LEU A 2 -17.35 21.47 -4.65
CA LEU A 2 -16.89 20.13 -5.04
C LEU A 2 -15.78 19.67 -4.09
N THR A 3 -16.03 18.62 -3.32
CA THR A 3 -15.02 17.99 -2.47
C THR A 3 -14.13 17.06 -3.32
N LYS A 4 -12.81 17.27 -3.25
CA LYS A 4 -11.79 16.58 -4.07
C LYS A 4 -10.95 15.66 -3.18
N ILE A 5 -11.02 14.35 -3.40
CA ILE A 5 -10.39 13.34 -2.56
C ILE A 5 -9.53 12.40 -3.40
N GLY A 6 -8.37 12.04 -2.88
CA GLY A 6 -7.59 10.88 -3.30
C GLY A 6 -7.97 9.68 -2.44
N LEU A 7 -8.22 8.53 -3.06
CA LEU A 7 -8.56 7.27 -2.38
C LEU A 7 -7.53 6.20 -2.73
N ASP A 8 -6.78 5.75 -1.74
CA ASP A 8 -5.93 4.54 -1.86
C ASP A 8 -6.57 3.36 -1.14
N LEU A 9 -6.94 2.33 -1.92
CA LEU A 9 -7.46 1.06 -1.43
C LEU A 9 -6.31 0.05 -1.31
N GLY A 10 -5.51 0.18 -0.26
CA GLY A 10 -4.38 -0.71 0.00
C GLY A 10 -4.78 -2.02 0.69
N TYR A 11 -3.89 -3.02 0.65
CA TYR A 11 -4.05 -4.27 1.40
C TYR A 11 -4.04 -4.06 2.91
N ALA A 12 -3.10 -3.26 3.40
CA ALA A 12 -2.94 -3.02 4.83
C ALA A 12 -3.89 -1.94 5.34
N ASN A 13 -3.99 -0.83 4.63
CA ASN A 13 -4.77 0.33 5.01
C ASN A 13 -5.57 0.88 3.83
N ILE A 14 -6.70 1.51 4.15
CA ILE A 14 -7.44 2.41 3.28
C ILE A 14 -7.13 3.83 3.71
N THR A 15 -6.81 4.68 2.75
CA THR A 15 -6.47 6.09 3.06
C THR A 15 -7.25 7.02 2.14
N LEU A 16 -7.96 7.97 2.74
CA LEU A 16 -8.50 9.16 2.07
C LEU A 16 -7.58 10.33 2.36
N SER A 17 -7.32 11.12 1.34
CA SER A 17 -6.53 12.34 1.48
C SER A 17 -7.10 13.45 0.60
N ASP A 18 -7.15 14.67 1.11
CA ASP A 18 -7.30 15.89 0.31
C ASP A 18 -5.93 16.51 -0.01
N ALA A 19 -5.90 17.68 -0.62
CA ALA A 19 -4.66 18.34 -1.01
C ALA A 19 -3.80 18.81 0.19
N THR A 20 -4.36 18.87 1.39
CA THR A 20 -3.74 19.48 2.58
C THR A 20 -3.45 18.49 3.68
N ALA A 21 -4.31 17.50 3.88
CA ALA A 21 -4.21 16.58 4.99
C ALA A 21 -4.75 15.17 4.65
N GLU A 22 -4.35 14.20 5.44
CA GLU A 22 -5.03 12.92 5.55
C GLU A 22 -6.34 13.11 6.31
N ILE A 23 -7.44 12.62 5.73
CA ILE A 23 -8.77 12.74 6.32
C ILE A 23 -9.14 11.47 7.09
N TYR A 24 -8.71 10.32 6.57
CA TYR A 24 -9.11 9.00 7.08
C TYR A 24 -8.06 7.97 6.75
N ARG A 25 -7.66 7.19 7.75
CA ARG A 25 -6.83 6.00 7.58
C ARG A 25 -7.30 4.92 8.53
N GLU A 26 -7.64 3.76 7.98
CA GLU A 26 -7.96 2.59 8.77
C GLU A 26 -7.41 1.30 8.16
N PRO A 27 -7.25 0.25 8.97
CA PRO A 27 -6.92 -1.07 8.48
C PRO A 27 -7.92 -1.55 7.43
N SER A 28 -7.43 -2.07 6.33
CA SER A 28 -8.22 -2.68 5.26
C SER A 28 -8.66 -4.08 5.66
N ILE A 29 -9.55 -4.16 6.66
CA ILE A 29 -9.98 -5.41 7.27
C ILE A 29 -11.44 -5.35 7.67
N ALA A 30 -12.12 -6.47 7.64
CA ALA A 30 -13.47 -6.60 8.14
C ALA A 30 -13.63 -7.87 9.00
N LEU A 31 -14.47 -7.80 10.02
CA LEU A 31 -14.94 -8.94 10.77
C LEU A 31 -16.22 -9.46 10.12
N VAL A 32 -16.20 -10.71 9.67
CA VAL A 32 -17.32 -11.33 8.99
C VAL A 32 -17.78 -12.59 9.70
N ARG A 33 -19.10 -12.86 9.68
CA ARG A 33 -19.66 -14.13 10.15
C ARG A 33 -19.34 -15.24 9.16
N LYS A 34 -18.92 -16.40 9.67
CA LYS A 34 -18.67 -17.61 8.87
C LYS A 34 -19.98 -18.14 8.29
N THR A 35 -21.03 -18.18 9.10
CA THR A 35 -22.36 -18.70 8.77
C THR A 35 -23.45 -17.73 9.18
N PRO A 36 -23.72 -16.65 8.41
CA PRO A 36 -24.77 -15.71 8.77
C PRO A 36 -26.15 -16.36 8.69
N LYS A 37 -26.99 -16.15 9.72
CA LYS A 37 -28.38 -16.58 9.70
C LYS A 37 -29.20 -15.72 8.75
N ILE A 38 -30.37 -16.22 8.33
CA ILE A 38 -31.30 -15.46 7.49
C ILE A 38 -31.65 -14.11 8.18
N GLY A 39 -31.46 -13.00 7.43
CA GLY A 39 -31.69 -11.65 7.93
C GLY A 39 -30.51 -11.03 8.71
N GLN A 40 -29.45 -11.77 8.95
CA GLN A 40 -28.22 -11.20 9.55
C GLN A 40 -27.24 -10.71 8.49
N SER A 41 -26.65 -9.53 8.74
CA SER A 41 -25.52 -9.08 7.93
C SER A 41 -24.32 -10.04 8.09
N ARG A 42 -23.67 -10.38 6.97
CA ARG A 42 -22.42 -11.11 6.97
C ARG A 42 -21.29 -10.28 7.60
N ILE A 43 -21.30 -8.97 7.36
CA ILE A 43 -20.29 -8.03 7.84
C ILE A 43 -20.71 -7.53 9.22
N VAL A 44 -19.82 -7.66 10.20
CA VAL A 44 -20.02 -7.26 11.61
C VAL A 44 -19.39 -5.90 11.88
N ALA A 45 -18.16 -5.71 11.41
CA ALA A 45 -17.39 -4.48 11.61
C ALA A 45 -16.33 -4.33 10.53
N VAL A 46 -15.84 -3.10 10.34
CA VAL A 46 -14.79 -2.75 9.36
C VAL A 46 -13.73 -1.88 10.05
N GLY A 47 -12.49 -1.95 9.55
CA GLY A 47 -11.41 -1.09 10.00
C GLY A 47 -11.00 -1.34 11.46
N ASN A 48 -10.77 -0.27 12.21
CA ASN A 48 -10.39 -0.33 13.62
C ASN A 48 -11.45 -1.03 14.48
N SER A 49 -12.72 -0.85 14.17
CA SER A 49 -13.81 -1.56 14.86
C SER A 49 -13.72 -3.07 14.68
N ALA A 50 -13.28 -3.54 13.50
CA ALA A 50 -13.06 -4.97 13.27
C ALA A 50 -11.83 -5.50 14.02
N MET A 51 -10.78 -4.69 14.15
CA MET A 51 -9.57 -5.05 14.91
C MET A 51 -9.80 -5.09 16.41
N SER A 52 -10.66 -4.22 16.92
CA SER A 52 -10.99 -4.11 18.36
C SER A 52 -12.07 -5.08 18.80
N ALA A 53 -12.84 -5.62 17.85
CA ALA A 53 -13.88 -6.60 18.18
C ALA A 53 -13.23 -7.88 18.71
N ASP A 54 -13.83 -8.43 19.76
CA ASP A 54 -13.40 -9.72 20.29
C ASP A 54 -13.63 -10.81 19.22
N SER A 55 -12.55 -11.11 18.47
CA SER A 55 -12.57 -12.11 17.40
C SER A 55 -12.57 -13.55 17.94
N THR A 56 -12.67 -13.71 19.26
CA THR A 56 -12.68 -15.01 19.94
C THR A 56 -14.01 -15.76 19.83
N THR A 57 -15.05 -15.15 19.22
CA THR A 57 -16.24 -15.90 18.90
C THR A 57 -15.95 -16.82 17.71
N ASP A 58 -16.11 -18.14 17.91
CA ASP A 58 -15.90 -19.18 16.88
C ASP A 58 -16.68 -18.96 15.58
N ASP A 59 -17.68 -18.09 15.58
CA ASP A 59 -18.57 -17.79 14.46
C ASP A 59 -18.08 -16.66 13.54
N CYS A 60 -17.04 -15.91 13.91
CA CYS A 60 -16.52 -14.79 13.14
C CYS A 60 -15.08 -15.03 12.66
N MET A 61 -14.69 -14.31 11.62
CA MET A 61 -13.30 -14.28 11.13
C MET A 61 -12.95 -12.92 10.55
N LEU A 62 -11.67 -12.54 10.66
CA LEU A 62 -11.13 -11.34 10.03
C LEU A 62 -10.78 -11.64 8.56
N VAL A 63 -11.26 -10.78 7.67
CA VAL A 63 -11.03 -10.88 6.22
C VAL A 63 -10.54 -9.56 5.66
N ARG A 64 -9.55 -9.61 4.76
CA ARG A 64 -9.11 -8.44 4.00
C ARG A 64 -9.77 -8.45 2.62
N PRO A 65 -10.46 -7.36 2.21
CA PRO A 65 -11.17 -7.31 0.93
C PRO A 65 -10.25 -7.19 -0.28
N PHE A 66 -9.02 -6.71 -0.06
CA PHE A 66 -8.04 -6.49 -1.12
C PHE A 66 -6.88 -7.48 -1.02
N LYS A 67 -6.46 -8.02 -2.15
CA LYS A 67 -5.29 -8.90 -2.26
C LYS A 67 -4.56 -8.58 -3.57
N ASN A 68 -3.23 -8.43 -3.50
CA ASN A 68 -2.42 -8.10 -4.67
C ASN A 68 -2.94 -6.88 -5.46
N GLY A 69 -3.39 -5.84 -4.74
CA GLY A 69 -3.93 -4.63 -5.36
C GLY A 69 -5.31 -4.75 -5.99
N MET A 70 -5.96 -5.90 -5.83
CA MET A 70 -7.25 -6.25 -6.44
C MET A 70 -8.28 -6.59 -5.36
N PHE A 71 -9.55 -6.32 -5.62
CA PHE A 71 -10.63 -6.80 -4.78
C PHE A 71 -11.13 -8.18 -5.25
N PHE A 72 -11.53 -9.02 -4.31
CA PHE A 72 -12.03 -10.37 -4.62
C PHE A 72 -13.43 -10.63 -4.07
N ASP A 73 -13.92 -9.81 -3.14
CA ASP A 73 -15.28 -9.87 -2.58
C ASP A 73 -15.95 -8.52 -2.81
N HIS A 74 -16.89 -8.48 -3.77
CA HIS A 74 -17.59 -7.26 -4.18
C HIS A 74 -18.37 -6.63 -3.04
N GLN A 75 -19.15 -7.43 -2.29
CA GLN A 75 -19.99 -6.91 -1.20
C GLN A 75 -19.13 -6.33 -0.08
N LEU A 76 -18.07 -7.04 0.29
CA LEU A 76 -17.15 -6.61 1.33
C LEU A 76 -16.40 -5.33 0.91
N THR A 77 -15.98 -5.27 -0.35
CA THR A 77 -15.29 -4.09 -0.91
C THR A 77 -16.21 -2.86 -0.93
N GLU A 78 -17.47 -3.04 -1.33
CA GLU A 78 -18.46 -1.96 -1.35
C GLU A 78 -18.70 -1.40 0.07
N GLU A 79 -18.87 -2.26 1.07
CA GLU A 79 -19.05 -1.86 2.47
C GLU A 79 -17.83 -1.11 3.02
N VAL A 80 -16.64 -1.60 2.71
CA VAL A 80 -15.38 -0.97 3.11
C VAL A 80 -15.21 0.42 2.46
N ILE A 81 -15.56 0.56 1.18
CA ILE A 81 -15.55 1.85 0.47
C ILE A 81 -16.58 2.80 1.11
N MET A 82 -17.80 2.31 1.38
CA MET A 82 -18.85 3.11 1.99
C MET A 82 -18.45 3.63 3.37
N THR A 83 -17.82 2.78 4.18
CA THR A 83 -17.32 3.14 5.52
C THR A 83 -16.20 4.18 5.40
N ALA A 84 -15.24 3.97 4.50
CA ALA A 84 -14.14 4.92 4.28
C ALA A 84 -14.65 6.30 3.81
N LEU A 85 -15.67 6.35 2.96
CA LEU A 85 -16.21 7.62 2.44
C LEU A 85 -17.16 8.34 3.43
N ALA A 86 -17.58 7.69 4.52
CA ALA A 86 -18.50 8.27 5.50
C ALA A 86 -18.09 9.67 5.99
N PRO A 87 -16.81 9.97 6.31
CA PRO A 87 -16.39 11.30 6.78
C PRO A 87 -16.58 12.44 5.77
N VAL A 88 -16.66 12.14 4.47
CA VAL A 88 -16.71 13.14 3.39
C VAL A 88 -18.07 13.19 2.67
N ARG A 89 -18.98 12.27 2.97
CA ARG A 89 -20.34 12.24 2.39
C ARG A 89 -21.17 13.42 2.87
N GLY A 90 -22.10 13.86 2.01
CA GLY A 90 -23.08 14.91 2.35
C GLY A 90 -22.55 16.32 2.41
N LYS A 91 -21.27 16.56 2.09
CA LYS A 91 -20.64 17.89 2.09
C LYS A 91 -20.70 18.61 0.73
N GLY A 92 -21.58 18.18 -0.17
CA GLY A 92 -21.69 18.68 -1.56
C GLY A 92 -21.29 17.61 -2.57
N GLY A 93 -20.98 17.99 -3.82
CA GLY A 93 -20.51 17.04 -4.83
C GLY A 93 -19.16 16.42 -4.46
N LEU A 94 -18.98 15.13 -4.73
CA LEU A 94 -17.77 14.37 -4.38
C LEU A 94 -17.06 13.88 -5.65
N ARG A 95 -15.82 14.34 -5.84
CA ARG A 95 -14.93 13.86 -6.91
C ARG A 95 -13.77 13.06 -6.31
N LEU A 96 -13.62 11.82 -6.77
CA LEU A 96 -12.52 10.94 -6.37
C LEU A 96 -11.49 10.74 -7.48
N VAL A 97 -10.23 10.63 -7.08
CA VAL A 97 -9.17 9.97 -7.85
C VAL A 97 -8.72 8.76 -7.07
N ILE A 98 -8.83 7.58 -7.68
CA ILE A 98 -8.51 6.30 -7.03
C ILE A 98 -7.25 5.68 -7.62
N GLY A 99 -6.39 5.16 -6.74
CA GLY A 99 -5.19 4.42 -7.13
C GLY A 99 -5.52 2.99 -7.54
N VAL A 100 -5.12 2.63 -8.76
CA VAL A 100 -5.27 1.27 -9.29
C VAL A 100 -3.89 0.71 -9.69
N PRO A 101 -3.70 -0.62 -9.68
CA PRO A 101 -2.51 -1.22 -10.28
C PRO A 101 -2.35 -0.80 -11.75
N SER A 102 -1.10 -0.65 -12.21
CA SER A 102 -0.83 -0.24 -13.60
C SER A 102 -1.32 -1.27 -14.62
N ASP A 103 -1.51 -2.52 -14.21
CA ASP A 103 -1.99 -3.66 -15.00
C ASP A 103 -3.46 -4.03 -14.74
N ILE A 104 -4.27 -3.10 -14.19
CA ILE A 104 -5.67 -3.38 -13.88
C ILE A 104 -6.47 -3.80 -15.12
N LEU A 105 -7.27 -4.86 -14.97
CA LEU A 105 -8.17 -5.29 -16.04
C LEU A 105 -9.34 -4.32 -16.18
N THR A 106 -9.73 -4.00 -17.43
CA THR A 106 -10.83 -3.07 -17.73
C THR A 106 -12.14 -3.42 -17.02
N LYS A 107 -12.44 -4.72 -16.88
CA LYS A 107 -13.63 -5.18 -16.15
C LYS A 107 -13.59 -4.77 -14.69
N GLN A 108 -12.48 -5.02 -14.01
CA GLN A 108 -12.31 -4.70 -12.58
C GLN A 108 -12.35 -3.20 -12.32
N GLU A 109 -11.80 -2.42 -13.24
CA GLU A 109 -11.87 -0.96 -13.16
C GLU A 109 -13.31 -0.45 -13.29
N LYS A 110 -14.11 -1.03 -14.23
CA LYS A 110 -15.54 -0.72 -14.38
C LYS A 110 -16.34 -1.12 -13.13
N ASP A 111 -16.09 -2.30 -12.58
CA ASP A 111 -16.74 -2.77 -11.36
C ASP A 111 -16.44 -1.81 -10.20
N LEU A 112 -15.20 -1.33 -10.09
CA LEU A 112 -14.79 -0.35 -9.08
C LEU A 112 -15.54 0.99 -9.24
N PHE A 113 -15.67 1.51 -10.46
CA PHE A 113 -16.45 2.72 -10.70
C PHE A 113 -17.92 2.53 -10.32
N GLY A 114 -18.52 1.38 -10.60
CA GLY A 114 -19.88 1.06 -10.18
C GLY A 114 -20.05 1.05 -8.65
N MET A 115 -19.07 0.52 -7.90
CA MET A 115 -19.09 0.57 -6.43
C MET A 115 -18.97 2.01 -5.91
N LEU A 116 -18.11 2.84 -6.52
CA LEU A 116 -17.95 4.25 -6.15
C LEU A 116 -19.24 5.05 -6.40
N GLU A 117 -19.92 4.82 -7.52
CA GLU A 117 -21.20 5.45 -7.84
C GLU A 117 -22.28 5.08 -6.80
N LYS A 118 -22.43 3.81 -6.46
CA LYS A 118 -23.31 3.36 -5.38
C LYS A 118 -22.96 3.96 -4.02
N ALA A 119 -21.65 4.18 -3.78
CA ALA A 119 -21.18 4.85 -2.58
C ALA A 119 -21.43 6.38 -2.59
N GLY A 120 -22.09 6.94 -3.61
CA GLY A 120 -22.46 8.36 -3.68
C GLY A 120 -21.35 9.26 -4.19
N VAL A 121 -20.42 8.74 -4.98
CA VAL A 121 -19.39 9.51 -5.66
C VAL A 121 -19.93 10.06 -6.98
N ASP A 122 -19.94 11.38 -7.16
CA ASP A 122 -20.47 12.00 -8.36
C ASP A 122 -19.53 11.85 -9.57
N THR A 123 -18.22 11.86 -9.33
CA THR A 123 -17.23 11.77 -10.40
C THR A 123 -16.00 11.04 -9.90
N ALA A 124 -15.61 9.97 -10.57
CA ALA A 124 -14.41 9.20 -10.24
C ALA A 124 -13.45 9.09 -11.43
N PHE A 125 -12.17 9.12 -11.14
CA PHE A 125 -11.07 8.82 -12.06
C PHE A 125 -10.15 7.79 -11.43
N SER A 126 -9.54 6.94 -12.24
CA SER A 126 -8.49 6.05 -11.79
C SER A 126 -7.12 6.50 -12.32
N VAL A 127 -6.09 6.19 -11.56
CA VAL A 127 -4.69 6.49 -11.88
C VAL A 127 -3.81 5.33 -11.42
N SER A 128 -2.76 5.02 -12.19
CA SER A 128 -1.72 4.09 -11.77
C SER A 128 -1.15 4.49 -10.42
N ARG A 129 -1.10 3.54 -9.48
CA ARG A 129 -0.47 3.75 -8.16
C ARG A 129 1.00 4.13 -8.29
N ALA A 130 1.72 3.56 -9.25
CA ALA A 130 3.11 3.88 -9.48
C ALA A 130 3.31 5.36 -9.82
N VAL A 131 2.43 5.94 -10.66
CA VAL A 131 2.48 7.38 -10.98
C VAL A 131 1.99 8.22 -9.79
N ALA A 132 0.93 7.80 -9.12
CA ALA A 132 0.44 8.49 -7.93
C ALA A 132 1.51 8.55 -6.82
N ALA A 133 2.23 7.44 -6.58
CA ALA A 133 3.31 7.37 -5.60
C ALA A 133 4.41 8.41 -5.88
N VAL A 134 4.81 8.54 -7.12
CA VAL A 134 5.85 9.49 -7.56
C VAL A 134 5.37 10.95 -7.42
N VAL A 135 4.12 11.25 -7.80
CA VAL A 135 3.53 12.58 -7.60
C VAL A 135 3.39 12.90 -6.12
N GLY A 136 3.03 11.92 -5.29
CA GLY A 136 2.98 12.06 -3.84
C GLY A 136 4.32 12.29 -3.19
N ALA A 137 5.39 11.70 -3.74
CA ALA A 137 6.77 11.95 -3.36
C ALA A 137 7.29 13.36 -3.75
N GLY A 138 6.50 14.14 -4.47
CA GLY A 138 6.83 15.52 -4.85
C GLY A 138 7.35 15.70 -6.27
N TYR A 139 7.45 14.65 -7.04
CA TYR A 139 7.94 14.70 -8.41
C TYR A 139 6.84 15.04 -9.43
N SER A 140 7.26 15.44 -10.62
CA SER A 140 6.36 15.63 -11.76
C SER A 140 5.81 14.29 -12.24
N PRO A 141 4.53 14.21 -12.69
CA PRO A 141 4.04 13.00 -13.36
C PRO A 141 4.80 12.68 -14.67
N SER A 142 5.58 13.62 -15.19
CA SER A 142 6.41 13.43 -16.41
C SER A 142 7.83 12.96 -16.12
N ILE A 143 8.17 12.64 -14.86
CA ILE A 143 9.52 12.17 -14.51
C ILE A 143 9.86 10.85 -15.23
N SER A 144 11.14 10.68 -15.51
CA SER A 144 11.70 9.40 -15.96
C SER A 144 12.45 8.77 -14.80
N ALA A 145 11.88 7.72 -14.21
CA ALA A 145 12.43 7.06 -13.01
C ALA A 145 11.84 5.65 -12.87
N VAL A 146 12.40 4.85 -11.98
CA VAL A 146 11.76 3.61 -11.53
C VAL A 146 10.97 3.89 -10.25
N SER A 147 9.67 3.66 -10.29
CA SER A 147 8.79 3.70 -9.11
C SER A 147 8.75 2.32 -8.47
N VAL A 148 9.09 2.23 -7.19
CA VAL A 148 8.99 1.00 -6.39
C VAL A 148 8.07 1.26 -5.21
N ASN A 149 6.89 0.65 -5.20
CA ASN A 149 5.92 0.81 -4.12
C ASN A 149 5.78 -0.50 -3.33
N VAL A 150 6.44 -0.57 -2.16
CA VAL A 150 6.44 -1.75 -1.30
C VAL A 150 5.27 -1.67 -0.33
N GLY A 151 4.17 -2.31 -0.72
CA GLY A 151 2.92 -2.34 0.05
C GLY A 151 2.90 -3.42 1.14
N GLY A 152 1.71 -3.69 1.69
CA GLY A 152 1.53 -4.70 2.75
C GLY A 152 1.67 -6.14 2.27
N MET A 153 1.22 -6.47 1.06
CA MET A 153 1.21 -7.84 0.53
C MET A 153 1.79 -7.95 -0.89
N SER A 154 2.13 -6.85 -1.49
CA SER A 154 2.69 -6.83 -2.83
C SER A 154 3.57 -5.62 -3.03
N THR A 155 4.50 -5.74 -3.96
CA THR A 155 5.30 -4.62 -4.47
C THR A 155 4.97 -4.40 -5.93
N GLU A 156 4.68 -3.17 -6.30
CA GLU A 156 4.58 -2.72 -7.69
C GLU A 156 5.88 -2.02 -8.08
N VAL A 157 6.51 -2.48 -9.16
CA VAL A 157 7.70 -1.86 -9.76
C VAL A 157 7.32 -1.39 -11.15
N ALA A 158 7.50 -0.12 -11.44
CA ALA A 158 7.17 0.46 -12.74
C ALA A 158 8.27 1.36 -13.27
N VAL A 159 8.53 1.27 -14.57
CA VAL A 159 9.41 2.18 -15.32
C VAL A 159 8.54 3.30 -15.88
N LEU A 160 8.80 4.52 -15.41
CA LEU A 160 8.13 5.73 -15.87
C LEU A 160 9.05 6.52 -16.79
N HIS A 161 8.51 7.04 -17.88
CA HIS A 161 9.24 7.92 -18.80
C HIS A 161 8.29 8.90 -19.49
N ASN A 162 8.57 10.19 -19.35
CA ASN A 162 7.79 11.28 -19.99
C ASN A 162 6.27 11.17 -19.79
N GLY A 163 5.85 10.74 -18.59
CA GLY A 163 4.44 10.61 -18.23
C GLY A 163 3.75 9.33 -18.68
N ALA A 164 4.50 8.39 -19.25
CA ALA A 164 4.02 7.06 -19.58
C ALA A 164 4.55 6.00 -18.61
N VAL A 165 3.76 4.98 -18.35
CA VAL A 165 4.20 3.74 -17.71
C VAL A 165 4.67 2.83 -18.84
N LEU A 166 5.99 2.67 -19.01
CA LEU A 166 6.56 1.85 -20.08
C LEU A 166 6.56 0.36 -19.72
N TYR A 167 6.75 0.07 -18.45
CA TYR A 167 6.72 -1.27 -17.90
C TYR A 167 6.16 -1.25 -16.50
N SER A 168 5.42 -2.25 -16.12
CA SER A 168 5.06 -2.49 -14.73
C SER A 168 5.02 -3.97 -14.44
N ASN A 169 5.47 -4.33 -13.25
CA ASN A 169 5.35 -5.68 -12.71
C ASN A 169 4.92 -5.60 -11.25
N ARG A 170 4.13 -6.56 -10.84
CA ARG A 170 3.67 -6.69 -9.47
C ARG A 170 4.07 -8.04 -8.90
N THR A 171 4.81 -8.01 -7.81
CA THR A 171 5.22 -9.22 -7.09
C THR A 171 4.35 -9.42 -5.86
N THR A 172 4.31 -10.63 -5.34
CA THR A 172 3.61 -10.96 -4.10
C THR A 172 4.45 -10.68 -2.85
N ILE A 173 5.57 -9.98 -2.99
CA ILE A 173 6.42 -9.59 -1.86
C ILE A 173 5.94 -8.27 -1.29
N GLY A 174 5.68 -8.24 0.01
CA GLY A 174 5.24 -7.06 0.74
C GLY A 174 5.58 -7.12 2.22
N GLY A 175 5.07 -6.17 2.99
CA GLY A 175 5.33 -6.05 4.42
C GLY A 175 4.97 -7.30 5.23
N GLU A 176 3.97 -8.07 4.79
CA GLU A 176 3.58 -9.32 5.44
C GLU A 176 4.63 -10.42 5.28
N ASP A 177 5.43 -10.43 4.22
CA ASP A 177 6.51 -11.40 4.08
C ASP A 177 7.65 -11.11 5.05
N PHE A 178 7.89 -9.84 5.33
CA PHE A 178 8.80 -9.42 6.41
C PHE A 178 8.22 -9.80 7.80
N ASP A 179 6.90 -9.65 8.02
CA ASP A 179 6.24 -10.08 9.25
C ASP A 179 6.37 -11.60 9.45
N ARG A 180 6.18 -12.38 8.38
CA ARG A 180 6.36 -13.84 8.38
C ARG A 180 7.80 -14.26 8.65
N ALA A 181 8.77 -13.53 8.13
CA ALA A 181 10.18 -13.78 8.41
C ALA A 181 10.49 -13.59 9.90
N VAL A 182 9.97 -12.52 10.54
CA VAL A 182 10.08 -12.33 11.99
C VAL A 182 9.38 -13.45 12.77
N LYS A 183 8.16 -13.83 12.38
CA LYS A 183 7.42 -14.93 13.02
C LYS A 183 8.20 -16.25 12.96
N GLN A 184 8.78 -16.54 11.80
CA GLN A 184 9.59 -17.75 11.61
C GLN A 184 10.86 -17.73 12.46
N TYR A 185 11.53 -16.57 12.53
CA TYR A 185 12.71 -16.39 13.38
C TYR A 185 12.39 -16.67 14.86
N VAL A 186 11.31 -16.08 15.40
CA VAL A 186 10.90 -16.30 16.79
C VAL A 186 10.57 -17.76 17.08
N LEU A 187 9.94 -18.45 16.13
CA LEU A 187 9.68 -19.88 16.23
C LEU A 187 10.97 -20.70 16.27
N GLU A 188 11.93 -20.39 15.41
CA GLU A 188 13.20 -21.13 15.29
C GLU A 188 14.12 -20.90 16.49
N GLN A 189 14.14 -19.68 17.07
CA GLN A 189 15.03 -19.34 18.19
C GLN A 189 14.48 -19.81 19.55
N GLY A 190 13.18 -19.79 19.74
CA GLY A 190 12.58 -20.03 21.06
C GLY A 190 11.48 -21.07 21.10
N ASP A 191 11.19 -21.76 20.00
CA ASP A 191 10.02 -22.65 19.86
C ASP A 191 8.70 -21.94 20.24
N VAL A 192 8.63 -20.62 19.95
CA VAL A 192 7.53 -19.73 20.36
C VAL A 192 6.69 -19.33 19.14
N ASN A 193 5.40 -19.66 19.20
CA ASN A 193 4.43 -19.17 18.23
C ASN A 193 3.92 -17.79 18.63
N ILE A 194 4.00 -16.83 17.69
CA ILE A 194 3.42 -15.48 17.81
C ILE A 194 2.44 -15.23 16.66
N SER A 195 1.51 -14.28 16.87
CA SER A 195 0.64 -13.84 15.80
C SER A 195 1.39 -12.97 14.77
N LEU A 196 0.86 -12.85 13.54
CA LEU A 196 1.42 -11.91 12.56
C LEU A 196 1.37 -10.45 13.03
N MET A 197 0.42 -10.11 13.89
CA MET A 197 0.32 -8.77 14.47
C MET A 197 1.48 -8.47 15.43
N VAL A 198 1.86 -9.44 16.26
CA VAL A 198 3.05 -9.32 17.13
C VAL A 198 4.34 -9.27 16.29
N ALA A 199 4.46 -10.13 15.27
CA ALA A 199 5.61 -10.10 14.36
C ALA A 199 5.73 -8.75 13.63
N ARG A 200 4.60 -8.18 13.21
CA ARG A 200 4.56 -6.83 12.62
C ARG A 200 5.04 -5.76 13.59
N ALA A 201 4.60 -5.78 14.84
CA ALA A 201 5.04 -4.83 15.85
C ALA A 201 6.56 -4.93 16.10
N ILE A 202 7.11 -6.15 16.13
CA ILE A 202 8.57 -6.37 16.20
C ILE A 202 9.27 -5.75 15.01
N LYS A 203 8.82 -6.04 13.77
CA LYS A 203 9.40 -5.48 12.55
C LYS A 203 9.35 -3.96 12.53
N GLU A 204 8.22 -3.35 12.86
CA GLU A 204 8.04 -1.89 12.82
C GLU A 204 8.95 -1.20 13.85
N ARG A 205 9.14 -1.79 15.02
CA ARG A 205 9.98 -1.24 16.07
C ARG A 205 11.47 -1.55 15.87
N LEU A 206 11.82 -2.80 15.64
CA LEU A 206 13.20 -3.29 15.65
C LEU A 206 13.79 -3.53 14.27
N GLY A 207 12.97 -3.70 13.24
CA GLY A 207 13.39 -4.12 11.91
C GLY A 207 14.44 -3.20 11.30
N ALA A 208 15.55 -3.77 10.87
CA ALA A 208 16.64 -3.09 10.20
C ALA A 208 17.29 -4.02 9.16
N VAL A 209 17.70 -3.44 8.05
CA VAL A 209 18.45 -4.13 6.97
C VAL A 209 19.81 -3.47 6.71
N TRP A 210 20.12 -2.45 7.49
CA TRP A 210 21.39 -1.73 7.43
C TRP A 210 21.91 -1.40 8.84
N LYS A 211 23.20 -1.19 8.95
CA LYS A 211 23.86 -0.83 10.21
C LYS A 211 23.45 0.58 10.67
N GLY A 212 23.50 0.79 11.99
CA GLY A 212 23.30 2.12 12.60
C GLY A 212 21.90 2.40 13.12
N LYS A 213 20.95 1.45 13.04
CA LYS A 213 19.72 1.57 13.83
C LYS A 213 20.07 1.56 15.33
N PRO A 214 19.53 2.47 16.14
CA PRO A 214 19.71 2.44 17.58
C PRO A 214 19.27 1.08 18.16
N ASN A 215 20.03 0.59 19.13
CA ASN A 215 19.66 -0.63 19.82
C ASN A 215 18.41 -0.41 20.68
N ASP A 216 17.41 -1.27 20.51
CA ASP A 216 16.13 -1.26 21.22
C ASP A 216 15.68 -2.70 21.43
N SER A 217 14.71 -2.93 22.30
CA SER A 217 14.14 -4.26 22.52
C SER A 217 12.65 -4.19 22.81
N ILE A 218 11.98 -5.31 22.65
CA ILE A 218 10.54 -5.45 22.93
C ILE A 218 10.27 -6.78 23.64
N ASP A 219 9.49 -6.70 24.73
CA ASP A 219 8.95 -7.90 25.38
C ASP A 219 7.68 -8.33 24.64
N ILE A 220 7.64 -9.57 24.27
CA ILE A 220 6.51 -10.19 23.57
C ILE A 220 5.92 -11.35 24.36
N GLU A 221 4.65 -11.60 24.17
CA GLU A 221 3.97 -12.81 24.63
C GLU A 221 3.69 -13.74 23.43
N GLY A 222 3.96 -15.01 23.62
CA GLY A 222 3.66 -16.06 22.66
C GLY A 222 3.23 -17.33 23.35
N THR A 223 3.17 -18.41 22.59
CA THR A 223 2.88 -19.76 23.12
C THR A 223 3.94 -20.75 22.63
N LEU A 224 4.42 -21.61 23.52
CA LEU A 224 5.30 -22.71 23.16
C LEU A 224 4.61 -23.61 22.15
N ALA A 225 5.29 -23.94 21.04
CA ALA A 225 4.70 -24.69 19.92
C ALA A 225 4.23 -26.08 20.33
N LEU A 226 4.99 -26.76 21.22
CA LEU A 226 4.69 -28.11 21.66
C LEU A 226 3.60 -28.17 22.73
N THR A 227 3.59 -27.26 23.70
CA THR A 227 2.73 -27.38 24.89
C THR A 227 1.55 -26.39 24.88
N GLY A 228 1.59 -25.34 24.05
CA GLY A 228 0.60 -24.26 24.04
C GLY A 228 0.70 -23.32 25.25
N ASN A 229 1.66 -23.55 26.17
CA ASN A 229 1.83 -22.70 27.35
C ASN A 229 2.27 -21.28 26.97
N LYS A 230 1.72 -20.28 27.64
CA LYS A 230 2.13 -18.88 27.48
C LYS A 230 3.57 -18.70 27.95
N ILE A 231 4.33 -17.94 27.19
CA ILE A 231 5.71 -17.57 27.51
C ILE A 231 5.95 -16.10 27.14
N ARG A 232 6.87 -15.46 27.86
CA ARG A 232 7.41 -14.14 27.51
C ARG A 232 8.83 -14.28 27.00
N MET A 233 9.15 -13.49 25.98
CA MET A 233 10.47 -13.44 25.34
C MET A 233 10.82 -11.99 25.06
N ASN A 234 12.08 -11.61 25.27
CA ASN A 234 12.63 -10.32 24.85
C ASN A 234 13.32 -10.50 23.50
N ILE A 235 13.08 -9.58 22.59
CA ILE A 235 13.71 -9.51 21.26
C ILE A 235 14.42 -8.17 21.14
N ALA A 236 15.67 -8.15 20.72
CA ALA A 236 16.46 -6.96 20.50
C ALA A 236 16.66 -6.65 19.01
N THR A 237 17.07 -5.41 18.69
CA THR A 237 17.37 -4.99 17.31
C THR A 237 18.40 -5.88 16.64
N GLU A 238 19.44 -6.31 17.39
CA GLU A 238 20.50 -7.19 16.87
C GLU A 238 20.02 -8.57 16.45
N ASP A 239 18.96 -9.07 17.11
CA ASP A 239 18.36 -10.37 16.82
C ASP A 239 17.64 -10.39 15.46
N ILE A 240 17.19 -9.20 14.98
CA ILE A 240 16.40 -9.07 13.76
C ILE A 240 17.26 -8.77 12.52
N VAL A 241 18.52 -8.41 12.71
CA VAL A 241 19.46 -8.19 11.60
C VAL A 241 19.69 -9.52 10.85
N GLY A 242 19.45 -9.51 9.53
CA GLY A 242 19.57 -10.70 8.68
C GLY A 242 18.28 -11.50 8.48
N VAL A 243 17.27 -11.32 9.35
CA VAL A 243 15.98 -12.04 9.24
C VAL A 243 15.27 -11.78 7.91
N PHE A 244 15.54 -10.65 7.29
CA PHE A 244 14.87 -10.17 6.09
C PHE A 244 15.57 -10.51 4.77
N GLU A 245 16.64 -11.29 4.77
CA GLU A 245 17.43 -11.58 3.56
C GLU A 245 16.59 -12.14 2.41
N LYS A 246 15.75 -13.13 2.71
CA LYS A 246 14.93 -13.78 1.68
C LYS A 246 13.93 -12.85 1.00
N PRO A 247 13.06 -12.11 1.72
CA PRO A 247 12.14 -11.16 1.08
C PRO A 247 12.88 -9.99 0.39
N ILE A 248 14.03 -9.55 0.91
CA ILE A 248 14.86 -8.51 0.28
C ILE A 248 15.42 -9.00 -1.06
N GLN A 249 15.97 -10.22 -1.11
CA GLN A 249 16.50 -10.76 -2.37
C GLN A 249 15.41 -10.85 -3.44
N GLN A 250 14.20 -11.23 -3.07
CA GLN A 250 13.06 -11.26 -3.98
C GLN A 250 12.68 -9.85 -4.47
N LEU A 251 12.71 -8.86 -3.58
CA LEU A 251 12.48 -7.45 -3.95
C LEU A 251 13.55 -6.95 -4.92
N ILE A 252 14.83 -7.23 -4.65
CA ILE A 252 15.95 -6.87 -5.52
C ILE A 252 15.76 -7.48 -6.91
N ASN A 253 15.42 -8.76 -6.99
CA ASN A 253 15.20 -9.44 -8.27
C ASN A 253 14.08 -8.76 -9.09
N ALA A 254 12.97 -8.39 -8.45
CA ALA A 254 11.87 -7.69 -9.12
C ALA A 254 12.29 -6.31 -9.66
N ILE A 255 13.13 -5.58 -8.92
CA ILE A 255 13.66 -4.28 -9.36
C ILE A 255 14.63 -4.47 -10.52
N VAL A 256 15.54 -5.45 -10.44
CA VAL A 256 16.49 -5.78 -11.52
C VAL A 256 15.76 -6.15 -12.80
N ASP A 257 14.69 -6.93 -12.70
CA ASP A 257 13.90 -7.31 -13.88
C ASP A 257 13.20 -6.10 -14.53
N ALA A 258 12.73 -5.15 -13.72
CA ALA A 258 12.18 -3.89 -14.25
C ALA A 258 13.26 -3.00 -14.89
N LEU A 259 14.46 -2.91 -14.29
CA LEU A 259 15.57 -2.15 -14.85
C LEU A 259 16.02 -2.67 -16.22
N LYS A 260 15.95 -3.99 -16.46
CA LYS A 260 16.22 -4.60 -17.79
C LYS A 260 15.22 -4.17 -18.87
N GLN A 261 14.03 -3.68 -18.47
CA GLN A 261 12.98 -3.24 -19.37
C GLN A 261 13.07 -1.74 -19.71
N VAL A 262 14.04 -1.02 -19.17
CA VAL A 262 14.25 0.40 -19.49
C VAL A 262 14.73 0.51 -20.92
N PRO A 263 13.99 1.18 -21.83
CA PRO A 263 14.42 1.33 -23.21
C PRO A 263 15.64 2.28 -23.31
N SER A 264 16.48 2.07 -24.31
CA SER A 264 17.75 2.78 -24.47
C SER A 264 17.63 4.31 -24.44
N ASN A 265 16.55 4.85 -24.97
CA ASN A 265 16.27 6.29 -25.00
C ASN A 265 15.83 6.86 -23.62
N ALA A 266 15.55 6.02 -22.64
CA ALA A 266 15.16 6.42 -21.29
C ALA A 266 16.25 6.16 -20.23
N VAL A 267 17.28 5.39 -20.56
CA VAL A 267 18.30 4.94 -19.60
C VAL A 267 18.96 6.11 -18.87
N GLU A 268 19.45 7.11 -19.59
CA GLU A 268 20.13 8.26 -18.99
C GLU A 268 19.24 8.99 -17.98
N ALA A 269 18.00 9.34 -18.39
CA ALA A 269 17.05 10.03 -17.53
C ALA A 269 16.59 9.18 -16.33
N VAL A 270 16.49 7.86 -16.50
CA VAL A 270 16.14 6.93 -15.40
C VAL A 270 17.32 6.81 -14.42
N LEU A 271 18.56 6.76 -14.90
CA LEU A 271 19.74 6.71 -14.02
C LEU A 271 19.94 8.01 -13.25
N GLU A 272 19.65 9.15 -13.87
CA GLU A 272 19.74 10.48 -13.24
C GLU A 272 18.75 10.61 -12.07
N ASN A 273 17.49 10.21 -12.26
CA ASN A 273 16.45 10.30 -11.24
C ASN A 273 16.40 9.08 -10.30
N GLY A 274 16.93 7.97 -10.73
CA GLY A 274 17.05 6.74 -9.94
C GLY A 274 15.72 6.05 -9.65
N ILE A 275 15.66 5.47 -8.46
CA ILE A 275 14.52 4.72 -7.93
C ILE A 275 13.82 5.57 -6.88
N ILE A 276 12.50 5.72 -7.01
CA ILE A 276 11.64 6.36 -6.03
C ILE A 276 10.96 5.24 -5.23
N LEU A 277 11.39 5.06 -3.98
CA LEU A 277 10.97 3.99 -3.10
C LEU A 277 9.85 4.46 -2.16
N THR A 278 8.66 3.88 -2.26
CA THR A 278 7.46 4.28 -1.53
C THR A 278 6.74 3.08 -0.92
N GLY A 279 5.65 3.34 -0.18
CA GLY A 279 4.83 2.33 0.48
C GLY A 279 5.30 2.01 1.90
N GLY A 280 4.41 1.49 2.75
CA GLY A 280 4.69 1.33 4.18
C GLY A 280 5.83 0.36 4.51
N ALA A 281 6.03 -0.69 3.72
CA ALA A 281 7.14 -1.61 3.97
C ALA A 281 8.50 -1.05 3.55
N SER A 282 8.53 0.01 2.75
CA SER A 282 9.77 0.73 2.42
C SER A 282 10.38 1.49 3.61
N GLU A 283 9.61 1.69 4.68
CA GLU A 283 10.05 2.37 5.90
C GLU A 283 10.95 1.49 6.78
N LEU A 284 11.17 0.22 6.41
CA LEU A 284 12.15 -0.65 7.05
C LEU A 284 13.53 0.03 7.06
N TYR A 285 14.13 0.17 8.24
CA TYR A 285 15.35 0.95 8.44
C TYR A 285 16.49 0.50 7.52
N GLY A 286 16.98 1.43 6.70
CA GLY A 286 18.11 1.25 5.80
C GLY A 286 17.81 0.49 4.52
N LEU A 287 16.53 0.25 4.18
CA LEU A 287 16.17 -0.43 2.93
C LEU A 287 16.59 0.36 1.69
N ASP A 288 16.43 1.67 1.72
CA ASP A 288 16.89 2.60 0.68
C ASP A 288 18.41 2.54 0.49
N ILE A 289 19.17 2.54 1.60
CA ILE A 289 20.64 2.46 1.59
C ILE A 289 21.07 1.11 1.01
N LEU A 290 20.48 0.01 1.49
CA LEU A 290 20.80 -1.34 1.00
C LEU A 290 20.55 -1.47 -0.50
N LEU A 291 19.35 -1.07 -0.95
CA LEU A 291 18.99 -1.13 -2.37
C LEU A 291 19.93 -0.27 -3.23
N SER A 292 20.25 0.95 -2.78
CA SER A 292 21.19 1.82 -3.52
C SER A 292 22.57 1.18 -3.65
N ARG A 293 23.07 0.54 -2.58
CA ARG A 293 24.38 -0.14 -2.59
C ARG A 293 24.40 -1.36 -3.52
N VAL A 294 23.37 -2.18 -3.46
CA VAL A 294 23.30 -3.44 -4.22
C VAL A 294 23.07 -3.16 -5.71
N LEU A 295 22.20 -2.21 -6.02
CA LEU A 295 21.81 -1.92 -7.40
C LEU A 295 22.75 -0.94 -8.11
N GLY A 296 23.59 -0.18 -7.37
CA GLY A 296 24.46 0.84 -7.94
C GLY A 296 23.71 2.04 -8.51
N ILE A 297 22.46 2.25 -8.11
CA ILE A 297 21.58 3.33 -8.57
C ILE A 297 21.08 4.09 -7.35
N SER A 298 20.90 5.41 -7.49
CA SER A 298 20.32 6.23 -6.42
C SER A 298 18.91 5.75 -6.07
N VAL A 299 18.65 5.56 -4.78
CA VAL A 299 17.33 5.22 -4.25
C VAL A 299 16.87 6.31 -3.30
N THR A 300 15.79 6.98 -3.64
CA THR A 300 15.20 8.05 -2.82
C THR A 300 13.93 7.53 -2.16
N ARG A 301 13.90 7.55 -0.82
CA ARG A 301 12.72 7.24 -0.02
C ARG A 301 12.22 8.53 0.63
N PRO A 302 11.00 9.00 0.31
CA PRO A 302 10.39 10.17 0.96
C PRO A 302 10.18 9.93 2.46
N GLU A 303 10.15 10.99 3.25
CA GLU A 303 9.97 10.93 4.70
C GLU A 303 8.70 10.19 5.13
N HIS A 304 7.61 10.36 4.38
CA HIS A 304 6.33 9.68 4.62
C HIS A 304 5.98 8.77 3.44
N ALA A 305 6.82 7.78 3.21
CA ALA A 305 6.70 6.88 2.05
C ALA A 305 5.36 6.12 2.00
N ILE A 306 4.78 5.81 3.16
CA ILE A 306 3.47 5.15 3.29
C ILE A 306 2.32 6.01 2.71
N ASP A 307 2.45 7.34 2.70
CA ASP A 307 1.40 8.28 2.31
C ASP A 307 1.45 8.65 0.84
N CYS A 308 2.53 8.33 0.14
CA CYS A 308 2.80 8.86 -1.19
C CYS A 308 1.68 8.58 -2.18
N VAL A 309 1.09 7.38 -2.17
CA VAL A 309 -0.01 7.07 -3.09
C VAL A 309 -1.21 7.99 -2.82
N ALA A 310 -1.71 8.03 -1.60
CA ALA A 310 -2.89 8.84 -1.25
C ALA A 310 -2.66 10.34 -1.50
N LYS A 311 -1.52 10.89 -1.07
CA LYS A 311 -1.12 12.28 -1.33
C LYS A 311 -1.01 12.59 -2.82
N GLY A 312 -0.46 11.67 -3.60
CA GLY A 312 -0.37 11.80 -5.06
C GLY A 312 -1.74 11.84 -5.73
N LEU A 313 -2.65 10.96 -5.34
CA LEU A 313 -4.02 10.94 -5.85
C LEU A 313 -4.76 12.25 -5.57
N SER A 314 -4.63 12.80 -4.37
CA SER A 314 -5.25 14.09 -4.03
C SER A 314 -4.64 15.26 -4.80
N ARG A 315 -3.32 15.28 -4.99
CA ARG A 315 -2.64 16.28 -5.82
C ARG A 315 -3.08 16.21 -7.29
N ILE A 316 -3.17 14.99 -7.83
CA ILE A 316 -3.67 14.75 -9.20
C ILE A 316 -5.09 15.22 -9.35
N ASN A 317 -5.94 15.06 -8.36
CA ASN A 317 -7.31 15.58 -8.37
C ASN A 317 -7.34 17.11 -8.56
N GLY A 318 -6.33 17.82 -8.08
CA GLY A 318 -6.14 19.26 -8.32
C GLY A 318 -5.88 19.62 -9.78
N PHE A 319 -5.25 18.74 -10.56
CA PHE A 319 -4.92 19.00 -11.97
C PHE A 319 -6.11 18.79 -12.91
N ILE A 320 -7.15 18.11 -12.46
CA ILE A 320 -8.31 17.77 -13.30
C ILE A 320 -9.25 18.98 -13.43
N PRO A 321 -9.59 19.44 -14.66
CA PRO A 321 -10.56 20.50 -14.85
C PRO A 321 -11.92 20.20 -14.21
N GLN A 322 -12.60 21.25 -13.73
CA GLN A 322 -13.83 21.10 -12.95
C GLN A 322 -14.96 20.38 -13.70
N LYS A 323 -15.07 20.59 -15.01
CA LYS A 323 -16.11 20.01 -15.87
C LYS A 323 -15.73 18.65 -16.50
N SER A 324 -14.65 18.01 -16.05
CA SER A 324 -14.23 16.72 -16.62
C SER A 324 -15.22 15.61 -16.30
N ARG A 325 -15.52 14.77 -17.31
CA ARG A 325 -16.36 13.57 -17.14
C ARG A 325 -15.52 12.43 -16.54
N GLY A 326 -16.02 11.79 -15.50
CA GLY A 326 -15.41 10.66 -14.83
C GLY A 326 -15.57 9.32 -15.54
N GLY A 327 -15.34 8.23 -14.80
CA GLY A 327 -15.50 6.86 -15.27
C GLY A 327 -14.36 6.39 -16.18
N LYS A 328 -13.14 6.94 -16.05
CA LYS A 328 -12.00 6.61 -16.89
C LYS A 328 -10.66 6.68 -16.17
N ASN A 329 -9.71 5.90 -16.68
CA ASN A 329 -8.29 6.01 -16.35
C ASN A 329 -7.67 7.22 -17.04
N ILE A 330 -6.96 8.04 -16.27
CA ILE A 330 -6.33 9.26 -16.77
C ILE A 330 -4.79 9.23 -16.69
N THR A 331 -4.20 8.08 -16.40
CA THR A 331 -2.74 7.94 -16.22
C THR A 331 -1.98 8.53 -17.41
N SER A 332 -2.34 8.21 -18.63
CA SER A 332 -1.69 8.70 -19.86
C SER A 332 -1.92 10.19 -20.15
N GLN A 333 -2.88 10.83 -19.46
CA GLN A 333 -3.22 12.24 -19.63
C GLN A 333 -2.56 13.15 -18.58
N LEU A 334 -1.93 12.59 -17.55
CA LEU A 334 -1.48 13.34 -16.37
C LEU A 334 -0.45 14.40 -16.67
N SER A 335 0.50 14.14 -17.57
CA SER A 335 1.52 15.13 -17.97
C SER A 335 0.88 16.38 -18.59
N ALA A 336 -0.07 16.20 -19.49
CA ALA A 336 -0.80 17.31 -20.11
C ALA A 336 -1.68 18.05 -19.09
N LEU A 337 -2.37 17.32 -18.21
CA LEU A 337 -3.19 17.93 -17.14
C LEU A 337 -2.33 18.74 -16.17
N TYR A 338 -1.16 18.23 -15.78
CA TYR A 338 -0.22 18.91 -14.90
C TYR A 338 0.32 20.21 -15.52
N ILE A 339 0.75 20.16 -16.79
CA ILE A 339 1.24 21.35 -17.51
C ILE A 339 0.15 22.41 -17.61
N ASN A 340 -1.08 22.01 -17.93
CA ASN A 340 -2.21 22.95 -18.06
C ASN A 340 -2.64 23.54 -16.71
N ALA A 341 -2.49 22.81 -15.61
CA ALA A 341 -2.83 23.32 -14.28
C ALA A 341 -1.79 24.32 -13.73
N LYS A 342 -0.59 24.36 -14.30
CA LYS A 342 0.49 25.31 -13.92
C LYS A 342 0.48 26.61 -14.75
N LYS A 343 -0.28 26.67 -15.84
CA LYS A 343 -0.53 27.89 -16.65
C LYS A 343 -1.63 28.71 -16.01
#